data_417bc12028d57b49af325d6b298d622a
#
_entry.id   417bc12028d57b49af325d6b298d622a
#
_cell.length_a   1.000
_cell.length_b   1.000
_cell.length_c   1.000
_cell.angle_alpha   90.00
_cell.angle_beta   90.00
_cell.angle_gamma   90.00
#
_symmetry.space_group_name_H-M   'P 1'
#
loop_
_entity.id
_entity.type
_entity.pdbx_description
1 polymer ?
#
loop_
_entity_poly.entity_id
_entity_poly.type
_entity_poly.pdbx_seq_one_letter_code
_entity_poly.pdbx_strand_id
1 'polypeptide(L)'
;MAPTYHECASCGFLSADPESGERSGPCPFCGEPSDTQRVFPTQRLQRLDARIRRYHEEGESEIVVILVAAFLEAILEDIIDRILAAHGADVAVREVVLDGQRAVGGRIGRLFPHLTGEVFEDVAAELGYREFPARWRQVRAARNAFIHDSPFNEPQESLDEAMAEEAMVLLGQAYRLFVLINNRFVADTRAPRCAPADGLARTPS
;
A
#
# COMPACT_ATOMS: atom_id res chain seq x y z
N MET A 1 -9.78 9.20 11.54
CA MET A 1 -9.08 7.96 11.95
C MET A 1 -8.69 7.20 10.69
N ALA A 2 -7.48 6.62 10.64
CA ALA A 2 -7.04 5.82 9.50
C ALA A 2 -7.94 4.59 9.33
N PRO A 3 -8.27 4.20 8.08
CA PRO A 3 -8.98 2.96 7.85
C PRO A 3 -8.09 1.77 8.23
N THR A 4 -8.68 0.78 8.88
CA THR A 4 -8.01 -0.48 9.24
C THR A 4 -8.64 -1.61 8.46
N TYR A 5 -7.81 -2.50 7.92
CA TYR A 5 -8.24 -3.66 7.16
C TYR A 5 -7.71 -4.92 7.84
N HIS A 6 -8.50 -5.98 7.81
CA HIS A 6 -8.11 -7.28 8.33
C HIS A 6 -7.55 -8.17 7.24
N GLU A 7 -6.41 -8.81 7.51
CA GLU A 7 -5.76 -9.72 6.59
C GLU A 7 -6.21 -11.16 6.84
N CYS A 8 -6.64 -11.87 5.82
CA CYS A 8 -6.86 -13.30 5.89
C CYS A 8 -5.52 -14.04 5.99
N ALA A 9 -5.34 -14.90 7.01
CA ALA A 9 -4.11 -15.66 7.21
C ALA A 9 -3.81 -16.60 6.04
N SER A 10 -4.85 -17.18 5.44
CA SER A 10 -4.72 -18.18 4.39
C SER A 10 -4.35 -17.56 3.05
N CYS A 11 -5.14 -16.59 2.56
CA CYS A 11 -4.95 -16.03 1.23
C CYS A 11 -4.36 -14.62 1.21
N GLY A 12 -4.26 -13.92 2.35
CA GLY A 12 -3.77 -12.55 2.42
C GLY A 12 -4.75 -11.48 1.95
N PHE A 13 -6.02 -11.84 1.68
CA PHE A 13 -7.05 -10.90 1.30
C PHE A 13 -7.27 -9.86 2.39
N LEU A 14 -7.31 -8.58 2.00
CA LEU A 14 -7.58 -7.46 2.88
C LEU A 14 -9.05 -7.05 2.76
N SER A 15 -9.76 -7.09 3.87
CA SER A 15 -11.15 -6.65 3.95
C SER A 15 -11.31 -5.56 4.98
N ALA A 16 -12.10 -4.52 4.64
CA ALA A 16 -12.53 -3.55 5.64
C ALA A 16 -13.44 -4.25 6.66
N ASP A 17 -13.29 -3.91 7.93
CA ASP A 17 -14.32 -4.21 8.90
C ASP A 17 -15.36 -3.09 8.86
N PRO A 18 -16.62 -3.40 8.54
CA PRO A 18 -17.62 -2.35 8.44
C PRO A 18 -18.08 -1.78 9.78
N GLU A 19 -17.94 -2.46 10.92
CA GLU A 19 -18.65 -2.01 12.13
C GLU A 19 -17.97 -2.21 13.49
N SER A 20 -16.98 -3.07 13.68
CA SER A 20 -16.53 -3.40 15.04
C SER A 20 -15.04 -3.67 15.28
N GLY A 21 -14.20 -3.69 14.27
CA GLY A 21 -12.77 -4.03 14.45
C GLY A 21 -12.51 -5.50 14.77
N GLU A 22 -13.55 -6.32 14.97
CA GLU A 22 -13.44 -7.76 15.18
C GLU A 22 -14.15 -8.50 14.04
N ARG A 23 -13.38 -9.16 13.19
CA ARG A 23 -13.94 -9.99 12.15
C ARG A 23 -14.26 -11.38 12.70
N SER A 24 -15.52 -11.64 12.91
CA SER A 24 -16.05 -12.99 13.17
C SER A 24 -16.66 -13.55 11.90
N GLY A 25 -15.98 -14.49 11.25
CA GLY A 25 -16.53 -15.19 10.11
C GLY A 25 -15.51 -15.62 9.06
N PRO A 26 -15.95 -16.39 8.04
CA PRO A 26 -15.07 -16.87 6.99
C PRO A 26 -14.58 -15.72 6.10
N CYS A 27 -13.41 -15.89 5.51
CA CYS A 27 -12.86 -14.96 4.54
C CYS A 27 -13.82 -14.83 3.34
N PRO A 28 -14.24 -13.61 2.93
CA PRO A 28 -15.17 -13.44 1.82
C PRO A 28 -14.56 -13.85 0.47
N PHE A 29 -13.25 -14.03 0.41
CA PHE A 29 -12.54 -14.39 -0.80
C PHE A 29 -12.27 -15.90 -0.89
N CYS A 30 -11.68 -16.54 0.14
CA CYS A 30 -11.34 -17.96 0.10
C CYS A 30 -12.24 -18.86 0.93
N GLY A 31 -13.17 -18.32 1.72
CA GLY A 31 -14.09 -19.08 2.57
C GLY A 31 -13.47 -19.63 3.87
N GLU A 32 -12.14 -19.57 4.04
CA GLU A 32 -11.48 -20.08 5.22
C GLU A 32 -11.82 -19.26 6.48
N PRO A 33 -11.91 -19.90 7.66
CA PRO A 33 -12.04 -19.18 8.93
C PRO A 33 -10.88 -18.21 9.10
N SER A 34 -11.20 -16.98 9.45
CA SER A 34 -10.19 -15.94 9.63
C SER A 34 -10.03 -15.61 11.10
N ASP A 35 -9.08 -16.27 11.76
CA ASP A 35 -8.69 -15.99 13.15
C ASP A 35 -7.56 -14.98 13.26
N THR A 36 -7.29 -14.21 12.21
CA THR A 36 -6.10 -13.37 12.22
C THR A 36 -6.31 -12.04 12.91
N GLN A 37 -5.37 -11.73 13.78
CA GLN A 37 -5.18 -10.42 14.36
C GLN A 37 -4.28 -9.50 13.49
N ARG A 38 -3.95 -9.93 12.26
CA ARG A 38 -3.12 -9.12 11.37
C ARG A 38 -3.96 -8.04 10.73
N VAL A 39 -3.49 -6.81 10.88
CA VAL A 39 -4.14 -5.63 10.32
C VAL A 39 -3.24 -4.95 9.30
N PHE A 40 -3.87 -4.34 8.31
CA PHE A 40 -3.22 -3.48 7.32
C PHE A 40 -3.81 -2.07 7.44
N PRO A 41 -3.02 -1.03 7.35
CA PRO A 41 -1.55 -1.05 7.35
C PRO A 41 -0.98 -1.47 8.71
N THR A 42 0.32 -1.76 8.73
CA THR A 42 1.03 -2.15 9.97
C THR A 42 0.89 -1.08 11.05
N GLN A 43 1.04 -1.46 12.34
CA GLN A 43 0.97 -0.51 13.46
C GLN A 43 1.96 0.67 13.32
N ARG A 44 3.11 0.46 12.66
CA ARG A 44 4.07 1.53 12.36
C ARG A 44 3.43 2.58 11.45
N LEU A 45 2.79 2.14 10.37
CA LEU A 45 2.12 3.04 9.42
C LEU A 45 0.89 3.70 10.02
N GLN A 46 0.12 3.00 10.86
CA GLN A 46 -0.99 3.60 11.59
C GLN A 46 -0.53 4.74 12.52
N ARG A 47 0.58 4.54 13.24
CA ARG A 47 1.18 5.60 14.08
C ARG A 47 1.70 6.77 13.25
N LEU A 48 2.25 6.51 12.07
CA LEU A 48 2.69 7.57 11.16
C LEU A 48 1.51 8.38 10.64
N ASP A 49 0.42 7.72 10.20
CA ASP A 49 -0.82 8.40 9.78
C ASP A 49 -1.39 9.29 10.91
N ALA A 50 -1.45 8.78 12.13
CA ALA A 50 -1.94 9.57 13.27
C ALA A 50 -1.10 10.84 13.50
N ARG A 51 0.22 10.75 13.31
CA ARG A 51 1.11 11.92 13.39
C ARG A 51 0.88 12.90 12.24
N ILE A 52 0.73 12.39 11.01
CA ILE A 52 0.45 13.23 9.84
C ILE A 52 -0.82 14.05 10.08
N ARG A 53 -1.91 13.40 10.54
CA ARG A 53 -3.19 14.10 10.79
C ARG A 53 -3.06 15.15 11.87
N ARG A 54 -2.32 14.86 12.95
CA ARG A 54 -2.06 15.84 14.00
C ARG A 54 -1.31 17.05 13.46
N TYR A 55 -0.23 16.87 12.70
CA TYR A 55 0.51 17.99 12.11
C TYR A 55 -0.32 18.77 11.09
N HIS A 56 -1.20 18.10 10.37
CA HIS A 56 -2.16 18.77 9.49
C HIS A 56 -3.15 19.65 10.28
N GLU A 57 -3.67 19.17 11.41
CA GLU A 57 -4.53 19.95 12.32
C GLU A 57 -3.78 21.13 12.98
N GLU A 58 -2.48 20.99 13.19
CA GLU A 58 -1.59 22.04 13.71
C GLU A 58 -1.15 23.06 12.64
N GLY A 59 -1.46 22.83 11.34
CA GLY A 59 -1.10 23.70 10.23
C GLY A 59 0.35 23.57 9.76
N GLU A 60 1.03 22.50 10.14
CA GLU A 60 2.46 22.24 9.84
C GLU A 60 2.62 21.62 8.44
N SER A 61 2.34 22.41 7.40
CA SER A 61 2.24 21.96 6.00
C SER A 61 3.49 21.23 5.50
N GLU A 62 4.69 21.75 5.78
CA GLU A 62 5.95 21.15 5.35
C GLU A 62 6.14 19.74 5.95
N ILE A 63 5.84 19.59 7.24
CA ILE A 63 5.95 18.31 7.96
C ILE A 63 4.94 17.32 7.38
N VAL A 64 3.72 17.74 7.09
CA VAL A 64 2.68 16.91 6.47
C VAL A 64 3.17 16.34 5.14
N VAL A 65 3.64 17.18 4.23
CA VAL A 65 4.12 16.74 2.90
C VAL A 65 5.26 15.74 3.02
N ILE A 66 6.25 16.03 3.88
CA ILE A 66 7.41 15.14 4.11
C ILE A 66 6.95 13.77 4.64
N LEU A 67 6.07 13.77 5.64
CA LEU A 67 5.63 12.53 6.28
C LEU A 67 4.68 11.73 5.39
N VAL A 68 3.82 12.38 4.58
CA VAL A 68 2.98 11.69 3.59
C VAL A 68 3.84 11.04 2.52
N ALA A 69 4.84 11.74 1.99
CA ALA A 69 5.77 11.15 1.03
C ALA A 69 6.44 9.89 1.61
N ALA A 70 6.92 9.95 2.86
CA ALA A 70 7.51 8.80 3.55
C ALA A 70 6.50 7.67 3.79
N PHE A 71 5.24 8.00 4.11
CA PHE A 71 4.17 7.02 4.26
C PHE A 71 3.89 6.28 2.95
N LEU A 72 3.78 7.01 1.82
CA LEU A 72 3.51 6.43 0.51
C LEU A 72 4.66 5.51 0.05
N GLU A 73 5.90 5.86 0.36
CA GLU A 73 7.06 5.02 0.11
C GLU A 73 7.02 3.73 0.94
N ALA A 74 6.66 3.83 2.21
CA ALA A 74 6.63 2.70 3.13
C ALA A 74 5.44 1.74 2.86
N ILE A 75 4.27 2.25 2.48
CA ILE A 75 3.12 1.38 2.13
C ILE A 75 3.36 0.65 0.80
N LEU A 76 4.03 1.28 -0.17
CA LEU A 76 4.46 0.61 -1.41
C LEU A 76 5.44 -0.53 -1.10
N GLU A 77 6.41 -0.30 -0.22
CA GLU A 77 7.36 -1.32 0.21
C GLU A 77 6.65 -2.52 0.84
N ASP A 78 5.71 -2.27 1.75
CA ASP A 78 4.91 -3.32 2.39
C ASP A 78 4.12 -4.15 1.37
N ILE A 79 3.53 -3.51 0.36
CA ILE A 79 2.80 -4.22 -0.71
C ILE A 79 3.74 -5.05 -1.59
N ILE A 80 4.89 -4.51 -1.98
CA ILE A 80 5.88 -5.27 -2.75
C ILE A 80 6.40 -6.47 -1.96
N ASP A 81 6.68 -6.30 -0.66
CA ASP A 81 7.06 -7.40 0.23
C ASP A 81 6.00 -8.51 0.25
N ARG A 82 4.72 -8.14 0.34
CA ARG A 82 3.59 -9.06 0.32
C ARG A 82 3.46 -9.80 -1.01
N ILE A 83 3.66 -9.10 -2.14
CA ILE A 83 3.64 -9.73 -3.47
C ILE A 83 4.79 -10.74 -3.59
N LEU A 84 6.01 -10.36 -3.19
CA LEU A 84 7.16 -11.28 -3.15
C LEU A 84 6.87 -12.52 -2.29
N ALA A 85 6.30 -12.34 -1.10
CA ALA A 85 5.92 -13.43 -0.23
C ALA A 85 4.83 -14.32 -0.85
N ALA A 86 3.89 -13.77 -1.61
CA ALA A 86 2.86 -14.53 -2.32
C ALA A 86 3.47 -15.41 -3.42
N HIS A 87 4.53 -14.95 -4.09
CA HIS A 87 5.32 -15.72 -5.05
C HIS A 87 6.24 -16.76 -4.39
N GLY A 88 6.28 -16.84 -3.06
CA GLY A 88 7.05 -17.85 -2.32
C GLY A 88 8.49 -17.44 -2.00
N ALA A 89 8.85 -16.16 -2.17
CA ALA A 89 10.15 -15.66 -1.76
C ALA A 89 10.28 -15.71 -0.22
N ASP A 90 11.38 -16.27 0.29
CA ASP A 90 11.68 -16.24 1.71
C ASP A 90 12.08 -14.84 2.20
N VAL A 91 12.18 -14.68 3.52
CA VAL A 91 12.46 -13.38 4.14
C VAL A 91 13.79 -12.80 3.66
N ALA A 92 14.85 -13.61 3.59
CA ALA A 92 16.18 -13.14 3.21
C ALA A 92 16.23 -12.67 1.76
N VAL A 93 15.55 -13.38 0.85
CA VAL A 93 15.42 -12.96 -0.56
C VAL A 93 14.65 -11.66 -0.67
N ARG A 94 13.55 -11.50 0.07
CA ARG A 94 12.72 -10.28 0.07
C ARG A 94 13.51 -9.06 0.55
N GLU A 95 14.27 -9.20 1.64
CA GLU A 95 15.17 -8.16 2.14
C GLU A 95 16.20 -7.73 1.10
N VAL A 96 16.88 -8.68 0.47
CA VAL A 96 17.88 -8.39 -0.59
C VAL A 96 17.25 -7.66 -1.78
N VAL A 97 16.07 -8.10 -2.23
CA VAL A 97 15.36 -7.47 -3.36
C VAL A 97 14.93 -6.04 -3.01
N LEU A 98 14.35 -5.82 -1.83
CA LEU A 98 13.90 -4.50 -1.39
C LEU A 98 15.08 -3.55 -1.15
N ASP A 99 16.17 -4.03 -0.56
CA ASP A 99 17.40 -3.26 -0.37
C ASP A 99 18.08 -2.90 -1.69
N GLY A 100 18.04 -3.80 -2.67
CA GLY A 100 18.57 -3.55 -4.01
C GLY A 100 17.76 -2.51 -4.80
N GLN A 101 16.52 -2.26 -4.43
CA GLN A 101 15.60 -1.32 -5.10
C GLN A 101 15.04 -0.28 -4.11
N ARG A 102 15.92 0.47 -3.45
CA ARG A 102 15.51 1.48 -2.45
C ARG A 102 14.76 2.66 -3.06
N ALA A 103 15.09 3.04 -4.30
CA ALA A 103 14.43 4.15 -4.96
C ALA A 103 12.99 3.79 -5.37
N VAL A 104 12.03 4.63 -5.01
CA VAL A 104 10.60 4.46 -5.36
C VAL A 104 10.39 4.30 -6.87
N GLY A 105 11.11 5.10 -7.68
CA GLY A 105 11.06 4.97 -9.15
C GLY A 105 11.49 3.58 -9.65
N GLY A 106 12.49 2.96 -9.01
CA GLY A 106 12.90 1.59 -9.30
C GLY A 106 11.86 0.56 -8.88
N ARG A 107 11.22 0.77 -7.72
CA ARG A 107 10.14 -0.09 -7.22
C ARG A 107 8.91 -0.06 -8.13
N ILE A 108 8.47 1.13 -8.54
CA ILE A 108 7.30 1.31 -9.41
C ILE A 108 7.62 0.90 -10.86
N GLY A 109 8.72 1.39 -11.42
CA GLY A 109 9.00 1.25 -12.85
C GLY A 109 9.72 -0.05 -13.25
N ARG A 110 10.29 -0.78 -12.29
CA ARG A 110 11.01 -2.04 -12.56
C ARG A 110 10.49 -3.19 -11.76
N LEU A 111 10.50 -3.08 -10.42
CA LEU A 111 10.20 -4.22 -9.56
C LEU A 111 8.73 -4.61 -9.66
N PHE A 112 7.81 -3.65 -9.56
CA PHE A 112 6.37 -3.93 -9.65
C PHE A 112 5.98 -4.62 -10.97
N PRO A 113 6.37 -4.12 -12.17
CA PRO A 113 6.05 -4.82 -13.42
C PRO A 113 6.67 -6.22 -13.54
N HIS A 114 7.87 -6.43 -13.01
CA HIS A 114 8.48 -7.76 -13.04
C HIS A 114 7.75 -8.78 -12.14
N LEU A 115 7.18 -8.31 -11.04
CA LEU A 115 6.45 -9.17 -10.10
C LEU A 115 5.02 -9.45 -10.54
N THR A 116 4.37 -8.47 -11.15
CA THR A 116 2.94 -8.52 -11.46
C THR A 116 2.64 -8.77 -12.94
N GLY A 117 3.60 -8.54 -13.82
CA GLY A 117 3.40 -8.53 -15.28
C GLY A 117 2.72 -7.26 -15.80
N GLU A 118 2.42 -6.28 -14.95
CA GLU A 118 1.62 -5.10 -15.28
C GLU A 118 2.31 -3.81 -14.83
N VAL A 119 2.07 -2.71 -15.54
CA VAL A 119 2.61 -1.39 -15.20
C VAL A 119 1.76 -0.77 -14.09
N PHE A 120 2.40 -0.17 -13.09
CA PHE A 120 1.70 0.40 -11.92
C PHE A 120 0.67 1.47 -12.30
N GLU A 121 1.00 2.33 -13.26
CA GLU A 121 0.11 3.37 -13.76
C GLU A 121 -1.16 2.81 -14.39
N ASP A 122 -1.04 1.72 -15.15
CA ASP A 122 -2.17 1.05 -15.79
C ASP A 122 -3.06 0.39 -14.73
N VAL A 123 -2.46 -0.32 -13.78
CA VAL A 123 -3.17 -0.92 -12.64
C VAL A 123 -3.90 0.14 -11.83
N ALA A 124 -3.26 1.26 -11.51
CA ALA A 124 -3.89 2.35 -10.77
C ALA A 124 -5.09 2.94 -11.56
N ALA A 125 -4.95 3.10 -12.89
CA ALA A 125 -6.02 3.60 -13.75
C ALA A 125 -7.21 2.64 -13.82
N GLU A 126 -6.98 1.33 -13.97
CA GLU A 126 -8.01 0.29 -13.96
C GLU A 126 -8.77 0.23 -12.64
N LEU A 127 -8.07 0.44 -11.52
CA LEU A 127 -8.65 0.47 -10.17
C LEU A 127 -9.35 1.81 -9.84
N GLY A 128 -9.40 2.76 -10.79
CA GLY A 128 -10.08 4.05 -10.61
C GLY A 128 -9.23 5.17 -10.02
N TYR A 129 -7.90 4.98 -9.97
CA TYR A 129 -6.93 5.93 -9.39
C TYR A 129 -5.94 6.47 -10.44
N ARG A 130 -6.41 6.77 -11.63
CA ARG A 130 -5.60 7.23 -12.79
C ARG A 130 -4.64 8.37 -12.46
N GLU A 131 -5.08 9.34 -11.67
CA GLU A 131 -4.29 10.54 -11.34
C GLU A 131 -3.28 10.30 -10.21
N PHE A 132 -3.46 9.25 -9.41
CA PHE A 132 -2.64 8.98 -8.23
C PHE A 132 -1.13 8.92 -8.51
N PRO A 133 -0.63 8.20 -9.53
CA PRO A 133 0.81 8.13 -9.79
C PRO A 133 1.42 9.48 -10.18
N ALA A 134 0.69 10.31 -10.93
CA ALA A 134 1.16 11.64 -11.32
C ALA A 134 1.24 12.58 -10.12
N ARG A 135 0.18 12.65 -9.32
CA ARG A 135 0.12 13.45 -8.10
C ARG A 135 1.18 13.02 -7.07
N TRP A 136 1.37 11.72 -6.90
CA TRP A 136 2.43 11.21 -6.03
C TRP A 136 3.82 11.64 -6.49
N ARG A 137 4.09 11.62 -7.81
CA ARG A 137 5.35 12.14 -8.36
C ARG A 137 5.54 13.62 -8.03
N GLN A 138 4.49 14.45 -8.10
CA GLN A 138 4.54 15.88 -7.74
C GLN A 138 4.88 16.08 -6.26
N VAL A 139 4.17 15.43 -5.35
CA VAL A 139 4.45 15.50 -3.90
C VAL A 139 5.88 15.06 -3.58
N ARG A 140 6.38 13.99 -4.23
CA ARG A 140 7.77 13.55 -4.06
C ARG A 140 8.78 14.56 -4.61
N ALA A 141 8.49 15.15 -5.76
CA ALA A 141 9.37 16.17 -6.36
C ALA A 141 9.46 17.39 -5.46
N ALA A 142 8.34 17.90 -4.97
CA ALA A 142 8.27 19.02 -4.05
C ALA A 142 9.06 18.73 -2.75
N ARG A 143 8.83 17.56 -2.12
CA ARG A 143 9.59 17.15 -0.92
C ARG A 143 11.09 17.06 -1.19
N ASN A 144 11.49 16.48 -2.32
CA ASN A 144 12.90 16.33 -2.65
C ASN A 144 13.57 17.69 -2.91
N ALA A 145 12.88 18.60 -3.60
CA ALA A 145 13.34 19.96 -3.79
C ALA A 145 13.56 20.66 -2.44
N PHE A 146 12.59 20.58 -1.53
CA PHE A 146 12.67 21.17 -0.20
C PHE A 146 13.84 20.62 0.64
N ILE A 147 14.02 19.28 0.65
CA ILE A 147 15.09 18.64 1.48
C ILE A 147 16.48 18.87 0.89
N HIS A 148 16.61 18.91 -0.44
CA HIS A 148 17.90 19.01 -1.12
C HIS A 148 18.15 20.41 -1.67
N ASP A 149 17.35 21.39 -1.24
CA ASP A 149 17.54 22.77 -1.67
C ASP A 149 18.94 23.25 -1.30
N SER A 150 19.63 23.76 -2.34
CA SER A 150 20.94 24.35 -2.14
C SER A 150 20.73 25.82 -1.78
N PRO A 151 21.44 26.34 -0.76
CA PRO A 151 21.35 27.76 -0.41
C PRO A 151 21.81 28.69 -1.55
N PHE A 152 22.29 28.11 -2.66
CA PHE A 152 22.70 28.84 -3.88
C PHE A 152 21.64 28.81 -5.00
N ASN A 153 20.54 28.08 -4.80
CA ASN A 153 19.42 28.08 -5.75
C ASN A 153 18.38 29.11 -5.32
N GLU A 154 17.63 29.67 -6.27
CA GLU A 154 16.47 30.48 -5.92
C GLU A 154 15.47 29.67 -5.10
N PRO A 155 14.74 30.30 -4.14
CA PRO A 155 13.80 29.59 -3.29
C PRO A 155 12.81 28.83 -4.16
N GLN A 156 12.88 27.50 -4.13
CA GLN A 156 11.88 26.66 -4.77
C GLN A 156 10.61 26.68 -3.94
N GLU A 157 9.50 26.37 -4.62
CA GLU A 157 8.15 26.35 -4.08
C GLU A 157 8.13 25.85 -2.63
N SER A 158 7.69 26.70 -1.73
CA SER A 158 7.45 26.33 -0.34
C SER A 158 6.43 25.18 -0.32
N LEU A 159 6.61 24.21 0.57
CA LEU A 159 5.61 23.19 0.83
C LEU A 159 4.43 23.85 1.56
N ASP A 160 3.56 24.49 0.81
CA ASP A 160 2.46 25.30 1.29
C ASP A 160 1.23 24.44 1.71
N GLU A 161 0.20 25.13 2.17
CA GLU A 161 -1.06 24.50 2.58
C GLU A 161 -1.73 23.74 1.43
N ALA A 162 -1.67 24.25 0.19
CA ALA A 162 -2.26 23.58 -0.96
C ALA A 162 -1.57 22.24 -1.26
N MET A 163 -0.24 22.19 -1.13
CA MET A 163 0.52 20.95 -1.28
C MET A 163 0.24 19.98 -0.13
N ALA A 164 0.04 20.47 1.08
CA ALA A 164 -0.33 19.64 2.23
C ALA A 164 -1.72 19.02 2.05
N GLU A 165 -2.70 19.78 1.59
CA GLU A 165 -4.05 19.27 1.26
C GLU A 165 -3.99 18.20 0.17
N GLU A 166 -3.23 18.43 -0.90
CA GLU A 166 -3.02 17.44 -1.96
C GLU A 166 -2.36 16.16 -1.41
N ALA A 167 -1.38 16.28 -0.54
CA ALA A 167 -0.75 15.15 0.12
C ALA A 167 -1.75 14.38 1.00
N MET A 168 -2.63 15.07 1.72
CA MET A 168 -3.68 14.44 2.54
C MET A 168 -4.71 13.67 1.69
N VAL A 169 -5.08 14.21 0.51
CA VAL A 169 -5.93 13.49 -0.46
C VAL A 169 -5.24 12.21 -0.92
N LEU A 170 -3.96 12.27 -1.27
CA LEU A 170 -3.18 11.10 -1.67
C LEU A 170 -3.07 10.07 -0.54
N LEU A 171 -2.87 10.49 0.70
CA LEU A 171 -2.87 9.60 1.86
C LEU A 171 -4.18 8.81 1.97
N GLY A 172 -5.32 9.48 1.81
CA GLY A 172 -6.64 8.84 1.82
C GLY A 172 -6.84 7.86 0.66
N GLN A 173 -6.38 8.20 -0.54
CA GLN A 173 -6.45 7.34 -1.72
C GLN A 173 -5.53 6.12 -1.61
N ALA A 174 -4.34 6.29 -1.04
CA ALA A 174 -3.35 5.23 -0.90
C ALA A 174 -3.89 4.00 -0.16
N TYR A 175 -4.64 4.20 0.93
CA TYR A 175 -5.23 3.09 1.66
C TYR A 175 -6.08 2.19 0.77
N ARG A 176 -6.96 2.78 -0.02
CA ARG A 176 -7.87 2.03 -0.90
C ARG A 176 -7.14 1.41 -2.07
N LEU A 177 -6.28 2.18 -2.75
CA LEU A 177 -5.52 1.70 -3.90
C LEU A 177 -4.64 0.50 -3.52
N PHE A 178 -3.87 0.60 -2.43
CA PHE A 178 -2.95 -0.46 -2.05
C PHE A 178 -3.67 -1.70 -1.50
N VAL A 179 -4.85 -1.56 -0.88
CA VAL A 179 -5.72 -2.71 -0.57
C VAL A 179 -6.18 -3.43 -1.83
N LEU A 180 -6.62 -2.69 -2.85
CA LEU A 180 -7.05 -3.28 -4.12
C LEU A 180 -5.89 -3.97 -4.85
N ILE A 181 -4.70 -3.37 -4.87
CA ILE A 181 -3.47 -3.97 -5.40
C ILE A 181 -3.11 -5.26 -4.65
N ASN A 182 -3.14 -5.22 -3.31
CA ASN A 182 -2.90 -6.43 -2.52
C ASN A 182 -3.90 -7.54 -2.87
N ASN A 183 -5.17 -7.21 -2.95
CA ASN A 183 -6.20 -8.21 -3.23
C ASN A 183 -6.05 -8.81 -4.63
N ARG A 184 -5.66 -8.00 -5.63
CA ARG A 184 -5.39 -8.47 -7.00
C ARG A 184 -4.15 -9.36 -7.08
N PHE A 185 -3.03 -8.99 -6.48
CA PHE A 185 -1.75 -9.66 -6.70
C PHE A 185 -1.31 -10.60 -5.57
N VAL A 186 -1.81 -10.44 -4.36
CA VAL A 186 -1.50 -11.32 -3.22
C VAL A 186 -2.58 -12.36 -3.04
N ALA A 187 -3.84 -11.95 -2.93
CA ALA A 187 -4.93 -12.88 -2.65
C ALA A 187 -5.16 -13.85 -3.83
N ASP A 188 -5.19 -13.33 -5.06
CA ASP A 188 -5.36 -14.17 -6.26
C ASP A 188 -4.22 -15.18 -6.43
N THR A 189 -2.98 -14.77 -6.14
CA THR A 189 -1.80 -15.67 -6.21
C THR A 189 -1.85 -16.78 -5.17
N ARG A 190 -2.39 -16.51 -3.98
CA ARG A 190 -2.50 -17.48 -2.87
C ARG A 190 -3.76 -18.34 -2.91
N ALA A 191 -4.83 -17.87 -3.54
CA ALA A 191 -6.13 -18.54 -3.57
C ALA A 191 -6.09 -20.01 -4.02
N PRO A 192 -5.34 -20.40 -5.08
CA PRO A 192 -5.25 -21.78 -5.50
C PRO A 192 -4.70 -22.74 -4.43
N ARG A 193 -3.93 -22.19 -3.45
CA ARG A 193 -3.38 -22.96 -2.33
C ARG A 193 -4.37 -23.15 -1.19
N CYS A 194 -5.43 -22.35 -1.17
CA CYS A 194 -6.50 -22.38 -0.16
C CYS A 194 -7.75 -23.11 -0.65
N ALA A 195 -7.79 -23.60 -1.89
CA ALA A 195 -8.91 -24.39 -2.38
C ALA A 195 -9.09 -25.63 -1.49
N PRO A 196 -10.29 -25.87 -0.92
CA PRO A 196 -10.52 -27.06 -0.13
C PRO A 196 -10.24 -28.29 -1.00
N ALA A 197 -9.61 -29.29 -0.42
CA ALA A 197 -9.40 -30.60 -1.03
C ALA A 197 -10.76 -31.35 -1.10
N ASP A 198 -11.75 -30.79 -1.72
CA ASP A 198 -13.06 -31.43 -1.95
C ASP A 198 -12.96 -32.41 -3.10
N GLY A 199 -12.38 -33.57 -2.77
CA GLY A 199 -12.67 -34.82 -3.43
C GLY A 199 -14.08 -35.29 -3.12
N LEU A 200 -15.12 -34.53 -3.49
CA LEU A 200 -16.46 -35.06 -3.63
C LEU A 200 -16.66 -35.40 -5.10
N ALA A 201 -16.35 -36.67 -5.37
CA ALA A 201 -16.75 -37.39 -6.57
C ALA A 201 -18.22 -37.07 -6.92
N ARG A 202 -18.44 -36.37 -8.03
CA ARG A 202 -19.75 -36.39 -8.68
C ARG A 202 -19.95 -37.81 -9.20
N THR A 203 -20.75 -38.58 -8.50
CA THR A 203 -21.32 -39.82 -9.04
C THR A 203 -22.22 -39.45 -10.22
N PRO A 204 -21.97 -39.99 -11.42
CA PRO A 204 -22.92 -39.85 -12.53
C PRO A 204 -24.14 -40.73 -12.26
N SER A 205 -25.30 -40.13 -12.31
CA SER A 205 -26.58 -40.82 -12.42
C SER A 205 -26.97 -41.00 -13.86
#